data_6cc98fc31b342b3aa414fbaa4ab20072
#
_entry.id   6cc98fc31b342b3aa414fbaa4ab20072
#
_cell.length_a   1.000
_cell.length_b   1.000
_cell.length_c   1.000
_cell.angle_alpha   90.00
_cell.angle_beta   90.00
_cell.angle_gamma   90.00
#
_symmetry.space_group_name_H-M   'P 1'
#
loop_
_entity.id
_entity.type
_entity.pdbx_description
1 polymer ?
#
loop_
_entity_poly.entity_id
_entity_poly.type
_entity_poly.pdbx_seq_one_letter_code
_entity_poly.pdbx_strand_id
1 'polypeptide(L)'
;MPPSTPISLLPEQLALVERPRNAKIFLEGPAGAGKTTAGVERLLHLMALGVPADSILLLLPQRTLGSPYYEALRHPGVVAGGTVDVLTVGGLAQRLVDLFWPLVAEEAGFGKPEHLPVFLTLETAQYYMARLVHPLLDQGYFESVTIDRNRLYSQILDNLSKAAVVGFPYTEIGKRL
;
A
#
# COMPACT_ATOMS: atom_id res chain seq x y z
N MET A 1 30.95 -13.32 8.47
CA MET A 1 30.45 -12.06 7.85
C MET A 1 31.42 -10.95 8.23
N PRO A 2 31.92 -10.12 7.32
CA PRO A 2 32.70 -8.96 7.69
C PRO A 2 31.86 -8.05 8.57
N PRO A 3 32.44 -7.36 9.57
CA PRO A 3 31.73 -6.40 10.38
C PRO A 3 31.18 -5.31 9.46
N SER A 4 29.86 -5.05 9.56
CA SER A 4 29.26 -3.93 8.86
C SER A 4 29.95 -2.65 9.32
N THR A 5 30.62 -1.97 8.41
CA THR A 5 31.23 -0.67 8.68
C THR A 5 30.13 0.23 9.26
N PRO A 6 30.35 0.90 10.39
CA PRO A 6 29.32 1.79 10.94
C PRO A 6 28.97 2.83 9.89
N ILE A 7 27.70 2.95 9.56
CA ILE A 7 27.21 3.96 8.60
C ILE A 7 27.42 5.32 9.23
N SER A 8 28.31 6.11 8.65
CA SER A 8 28.51 7.50 9.09
C SER A 8 27.42 8.37 8.46
N LEU A 9 26.49 8.83 9.28
CA LEU A 9 25.48 9.78 8.86
C LEU A 9 26.11 11.15 8.61
N LEU A 10 25.61 11.86 7.58
CA LEU A 10 25.92 13.27 7.38
C LEU A 10 25.28 14.11 8.51
N PRO A 11 25.83 15.29 8.84
CA PRO A 11 25.28 16.15 9.90
C PRO A 11 23.78 16.46 9.72
N GLU A 12 23.32 16.65 8.48
CA GLU A 12 21.92 16.92 8.17
C GLU A 12 21.04 15.67 8.39
N GLN A 13 21.55 14.49 8.08
CA GLN A 13 20.85 13.22 8.36
C GLN A 13 20.76 12.97 9.87
N LEU A 14 21.83 13.24 10.62
CA LEU A 14 21.83 13.10 12.08
C LEU A 14 20.83 14.07 12.72
N ALA A 15 20.83 15.33 12.30
CA ALA A 15 19.86 16.32 12.78
C ALA A 15 18.41 15.92 12.51
N LEU A 16 18.14 15.18 11.41
CA LEU A 16 16.83 14.61 11.10
C LEU A 16 16.49 13.44 12.04
N VAL A 17 17.45 12.54 12.24
CA VAL A 17 17.29 11.36 13.10
C VAL A 17 16.96 11.77 14.54
N GLU A 18 17.58 12.82 15.05
CA GLU A 18 17.42 13.33 16.42
C GLU A 18 16.18 14.22 16.63
N ARG A 19 15.40 14.53 15.58
CA ARG A 19 14.17 15.30 15.75
C ARG A 19 13.22 14.69 16.78
N PRO A 20 12.45 15.48 17.54
CA PRO A 20 11.47 14.98 18.48
C PRO A 20 10.50 13.97 17.84
N ARG A 21 9.98 13.03 18.62
CA ARG A 21 9.07 11.96 18.14
C ARG A 21 7.80 12.50 17.46
N ASN A 22 7.32 13.67 17.87
CA ASN A 22 6.12 14.32 17.34
C ASN A 22 6.43 15.28 16.17
N ALA A 23 7.69 15.38 15.73
CA ALA A 23 8.06 16.23 14.60
C ALA A 23 7.46 15.68 13.29
N LYS A 24 6.85 16.57 12.52
CA LYS A 24 6.49 16.33 11.13
C LYS A 24 7.70 16.62 10.26
N ILE A 25 8.18 15.61 9.55
CA ILE A 25 9.41 15.69 8.75
C ILE A 25 9.07 15.37 7.30
N PHE A 26 9.49 16.21 6.39
CA PHE A 26 9.51 15.95 4.96
C PHE A 26 10.96 15.93 4.50
N LEU A 27 11.40 14.81 3.91
CA LEU A 27 12.78 14.62 3.45
C LEU A 27 12.82 14.51 1.94
N GLU A 28 13.38 15.50 1.29
CA GLU A 28 13.60 15.54 -0.15
C GLU A 28 15.08 15.36 -0.48
N GLY A 29 15.36 14.80 -1.65
CA GLY A 29 16.72 14.65 -2.16
C GLY A 29 16.78 13.70 -3.34
N PRO A 30 17.87 13.73 -4.14
CA PRO A 30 18.06 12.86 -5.29
C PRO A 30 18.14 11.38 -4.90
N ALA A 31 18.08 10.49 -5.89
CA ALA A 31 18.37 9.08 -5.67
C ALA A 31 19.79 8.91 -5.10
N GLY A 32 19.97 8.01 -4.15
CA GLY A 32 21.27 7.78 -3.51
C GLY A 32 21.66 8.77 -2.39
N ALA A 33 20.86 9.81 -2.11
CA ALA A 33 21.13 10.77 -1.03
C ALA A 33 21.00 10.21 0.41
N GLY A 34 20.80 8.90 0.56
CA GLY A 34 20.71 8.26 1.88
C GLY A 34 19.38 8.46 2.61
N LYS A 35 18.29 8.81 1.91
CA LYS A 35 16.95 8.98 2.53
C LYS A 35 16.49 7.74 3.29
N THR A 36 16.67 6.56 2.69
CA THR A 36 16.33 5.28 3.33
C THR A 36 17.20 5.03 4.55
N THR A 37 18.50 5.32 4.47
CA THR A 37 19.42 5.21 5.60
C THR A 37 18.97 6.10 6.77
N ALA A 38 18.66 7.37 6.50
CA ALA A 38 18.13 8.29 7.51
C ALA A 38 16.79 7.78 8.11
N GLY A 39 15.93 7.18 7.28
CA GLY A 39 14.67 6.57 7.75
C GLY A 39 14.90 5.37 8.67
N VAL A 40 15.84 4.48 8.33
CA VAL A 40 16.23 3.34 9.17
C VAL A 40 16.80 3.81 10.50
N GLU A 41 17.76 4.74 10.46
CA GLU A 41 18.38 5.27 11.68
C GLU A 41 17.36 6.02 12.56
N ARG A 42 16.41 6.74 11.95
CA ARG A 42 15.29 7.36 12.67
C ARG A 42 14.44 6.32 13.39
N LEU A 43 14.11 5.21 12.73
CA LEU A 43 13.36 4.10 13.33
C LEU A 43 14.10 3.56 14.55
N LEU A 44 15.39 3.22 14.39
CA LEU A 44 16.21 2.67 15.48
C LEU A 44 16.36 3.68 16.64
N HIS A 45 16.53 4.96 16.34
CA HIS A 45 16.59 6.03 17.34
C HIS A 45 15.30 6.15 18.14
N LEU A 46 14.13 6.12 17.49
CA LEU A 46 12.85 6.14 18.18
C LEU A 46 12.67 4.96 19.13
N MET A 47 13.05 3.76 18.69
CA MET A 47 13.03 2.55 19.52
C MET A 47 14.01 2.66 20.70
N ALA A 48 15.20 3.20 20.48
CA ALA A 48 16.19 3.46 21.54
C ALA A 48 15.70 4.48 22.58
N LEU A 49 14.86 5.43 22.18
CA LEU A 49 14.16 6.37 23.08
C LEU A 49 12.97 5.73 23.81
N GLY A 50 12.74 4.43 23.66
CA GLY A 50 11.66 3.70 24.33
C GLY A 50 10.29 3.83 23.67
N VAL A 51 10.20 4.26 22.41
CA VAL A 51 8.94 4.21 21.65
C VAL A 51 8.61 2.74 21.39
N PRO A 52 7.44 2.24 21.83
CA PRO A 52 7.05 0.85 21.62
C PRO A 52 7.01 0.52 20.12
N ALA A 53 7.57 -0.63 19.74
CA ALA A 53 7.66 -1.04 18.34
C ALA A 53 6.26 -1.20 17.69
N ASP A 54 5.28 -1.69 18.44
CA ASP A 54 3.89 -1.85 18.04
C ASP A 54 3.12 -0.54 17.82
N SER A 55 3.68 0.60 18.29
CA SER A 55 3.16 1.94 18.02
C SER A 55 3.76 2.58 16.77
N ILE A 56 4.66 1.89 16.07
CA ILE A 56 5.34 2.39 14.88
C ILE A 56 4.79 1.71 13.64
N LEU A 57 4.26 2.51 12.73
CA LEU A 57 3.81 2.07 11.41
C LEU A 57 4.75 2.63 10.33
N LEU A 58 5.37 1.75 9.56
CA LEU A 58 6.17 2.07 8.40
C LEU A 58 5.40 1.75 7.12
N LEU A 59 5.04 2.77 6.35
CA LEU A 59 4.37 2.62 5.07
C LEU A 59 5.35 2.73 3.91
N LEU A 60 5.31 1.75 3.03
CA LEU A 60 6.19 1.63 1.87
C LEU A 60 5.38 1.65 0.56
N PRO A 61 5.92 2.24 -0.51
CA PRO A 61 5.31 2.13 -1.83
C PRO A 61 5.26 0.69 -2.36
N GLN A 62 6.32 -0.08 -2.05
CA GLN A 62 6.47 -1.47 -2.48
C GLN A 62 7.11 -2.31 -1.36
N ARG A 63 6.69 -3.56 -1.23
CA ARG A 63 7.17 -4.49 -0.19
C ARG A 63 8.70 -4.71 -0.23
N THR A 64 9.28 -4.72 -1.43
CA THR A 64 10.73 -4.91 -1.64
C THR A 64 11.58 -3.80 -1.04
N LEU A 65 11.04 -2.59 -0.88
CA LEU A 65 11.74 -1.46 -0.26
C LEU A 65 11.84 -1.58 1.27
N GLY A 66 11.22 -2.60 1.86
CA GLY A 66 11.29 -2.89 3.29
C GLY A 66 12.58 -3.57 3.75
N SER A 67 13.36 -4.18 2.83
CA SER A 67 14.55 -4.95 3.20
C SER A 67 15.50 -4.24 4.16
N PRO A 68 15.90 -2.97 3.96
CA PRO A 68 16.81 -2.29 4.87
C PRO A 68 16.25 -2.15 6.30
N TYR A 69 14.93 -1.93 6.41
CA TYR A 69 14.25 -1.84 7.70
C TYR A 69 14.16 -3.19 8.39
N TYR A 70 13.84 -4.27 7.66
CA TYR A 70 13.81 -5.61 8.22
C TYR A 70 15.20 -6.09 8.68
N GLU A 71 16.25 -5.75 7.93
CA GLU A 71 17.63 -6.06 8.30
C GLU A 71 18.02 -5.34 9.57
N ALA A 72 17.73 -4.05 9.68
CA ALA A 72 18.02 -3.26 10.85
C ALA A 72 17.26 -3.78 12.10
N LEU A 73 15.98 -4.12 11.97
CA LEU A 73 15.17 -4.66 13.06
C LEU A 73 15.61 -6.05 13.55
N ARG A 74 16.32 -6.82 12.72
CA ARG A 74 16.88 -8.13 13.11
C ARG A 74 18.20 -8.03 13.84
N HIS A 75 18.79 -6.84 13.94
CA HIS A 75 20.09 -6.68 14.58
C HIS A 75 19.99 -7.00 16.09
N PRO A 76 20.95 -7.79 16.66
CA PRO A 76 20.90 -8.22 18.07
C PRO A 76 20.87 -7.09 19.09
N GLY A 77 21.26 -5.88 18.72
CA GLY A 77 21.23 -4.70 19.59
C GLY A 77 19.88 -3.98 19.65
N VAL A 78 18.91 -4.42 18.85
CA VAL A 78 17.56 -3.83 18.88
C VAL A 78 16.78 -4.42 20.04
N VAL A 79 16.32 -3.55 20.94
CA VAL A 79 15.58 -3.98 22.14
C VAL A 79 14.25 -4.61 21.73
N ALA A 80 14.01 -5.83 22.20
CA ALA A 80 12.75 -6.53 22.00
C ALA A 80 11.63 -5.82 22.77
N GLY A 81 10.68 -5.24 22.04
CA GLY A 81 9.55 -4.50 22.62
C GLY A 81 8.37 -4.42 21.66
N GLY A 82 7.92 -5.57 21.14
CA GLY A 82 6.86 -5.66 20.14
C GLY A 82 7.39 -5.75 18.71
N THR A 83 6.51 -5.58 17.72
CA THR A 83 6.83 -5.68 16.30
C THR A 83 6.45 -4.40 15.57
N VAL A 84 7.39 -3.80 14.83
CA VAL A 84 7.09 -2.67 13.95
C VAL A 84 6.22 -3.15 12.78
N ASP A 85 5.10 -2.50 12.56
CA ASP A 85 4.26 -2.78 11.38
C ASP A 85 4.90 -2.17 10.13
N VAL A 86 5.39 -3.02 9.24
CA VAL A 86 5.97 -2.63 7.94
C VAL A 86 5.04 -3.09 6.82
N LEU A 87 4.28 -2.17 6.27
CA LEU A 87 3.21 -2.46 5.32
C LEU A 87 3.32 -1.58 4.06
N THR A 88 2.70 -2.02 2.98
CA THR A 88 2.36 -1.12 1.88
C THR A 88 1.02 -0.42 2.17
N VAL A 89 0.75 0.69 1.48
CA VAL A 89 -0.56 1.37 1.59
C VAL A 89 -1.70 0.40 1.28
N GLY A 90 -1.56 -0.43 0.22
CA GLY A 90 -2.55 -1.46 -0.09
C GLY A 90 -2.67 -2.54 0.99
N GLY A 91 -1.55 -2.96 1.58
CA GLY A 91 -1.56 -3.92 2.70
C GLY A 91 -2.22 -3.37 3.97
N LEU A 92 -2.03 -2.08 4.26
CA LEU A 92 -2.74 -1.41 5.36
C LEU A 92 -4.24 -1.32 5.07
N ALA A 93 -4.62 -0.93 3.85
CA ALA A 93 -6.03 -0.86 3.45
C ALA A 93 -6.70 -2.23 3.56
N GLN A 94 -6.04 -3.30 3.08
CA GLN A 94 -6.54 -4.67 3.23
C GLN A 94 -6.74 -5.04 4.70
N ARG A 95 -5.75 -4.78 5.56
CA ARG A 95 -5.85 -5.07 7.00
C ARG A 95 -7.01 -4.32 7.66
N LEU A 96 -7.25 -3.07 7.27
CA LEU A 96 -8.38 -2.28 7.77
C LEU A 96 -9.72 -2.85 7.29
N VAL A 97 -9.81 -3.25 6.01
CA VAL A 97 -11.01 -3.90 5.47
C VAL A 97 -11.27 -5.21 6.22
N ASP A 98 -10.28 -6.08 6.39
CA ASP A 98 -10.44 -7.33 7.12
C ASP A 98 -10.92 -7.11 8.56
N LEU A 99 -10.38 -6.10 9.24
CA LEU A 99 -10.73 -5.77 10.63
C LEU A 99 -12.14 -5.20 10.78
N PHE A 100 -12.56 -4.33 9.85
CA PHE A 100 -13.84 -3.62 9.92
C PHE A 100 -14.89 -4.20 8.98
N TRP A 101 -14.62 -5.33 8.34
CA TRP A 101 -15.50 -5.93 7.35
C TRP A 101 -16.96 -6.06 7.81
N PRO A 102 -17.26 -6.59 9.01
CA PRO A 102 -18.64 -6.72 9.47
C PRO A 102 -19.43 -5.41 9.52
N LEU A 103 -18.71 -4.26 9.64
CA LEU A 103 -19.34 -2.94 9.72
C LEU A 103 -19.58 -2.31 8.35
N VAL A 104 -18.82 -2.70 7.33
CA VAL A 104 -18.82 -2.00 6.02
C VAL A 104 -19.36 -2.86 4.88
N ALA A 105 -19.46 -4.17 5.07
CA ALA A 105 -19.79 -5.11 4.00
C ALA A 105 -21.16 -4.84 3.35
N GLU A 106 -22.17 -4.60 4.16
CA GLU A 106 -23.53 -4.34 3.69
C GLU A 106 -23.62 -2.98 2.97
N GLU A 107 -23.03 -1.94 3.55
CA GLU A 107 -22.98 -0.60 2.96
C GLU A 107 -22.20 -0.59 1.64
N ALA A 108 -21.13 -1.40 1.56
CA ALA A 108 -20.33 -1.58 0.34
C ALA A 108 -21.06 -2.43 -0.73
N GLY A 109 -22.26 -2.95 -0.44
CA GLY A 109 -23.09 -3.67 -1.39
C GLY A 109 -22.72 -5.14 -1.61
N PHE A 110 -22.03 -5.76 -0.65
CA PHE A 110 -21.70 -7.18 -0.72
C PHE A 110 -22.89 -8.04 -0.31
N GLY A 111 -23.28 -8.98 -1.19
CA GLY A 111 -24.45 -9.83 -0.97
C GLY A 111 -24.24 -10.92 0.09
N LYS A 112 -23.03 -11.12 0.57
CA LYS A 112 -22.67 -12.11 1.61
C LYS A 112 -21.70 -11.48 2.62
N PRO A 113 -22.17 -10.59 3.48
CA PRO A 113 -21.33 -9.85 4.43
C PRO A 113 -20.63 -10.75 5.48
N GLU A 114 -21.14 -11.97 5.69
CA GLU A 114 -20.53 -12.98 6.56
C GLU A 114 -19.24 -13.59 6.01
N HIS A 115 -18.95 -13.39 4.73
CA HIS A 115 -17.70 -13.84 4.11
C HIS A 115 -16.74 -12.66 3.92
N LEU A 116 -15.49 -12.84 4.32
CA LEU A 116 -14.43 -11.86 4.05
C LEU A 116 -14.24 -11.65 2.54
N PRO A 117 -13.93 -10.43 2.10
CA PRO A 117 -13.69 -10.13 0.70
C PRO A 117 -12.43 -10.83 0.19
N VAL A 118 -12.46 -11.27 -1.05
CA VAL A 118 -11.29 -11.81 -1.74
C VAL A 118 -10.65 -10.70 -2.56
N PHE A 119 -9.43 -10.32 -2.22
CA PHE A 119 -8.65 -9.34 -2.98
C PHE A 119 -8.07 -10.00 -4.22
N LEU A 120 -8.49 -9.53 -5.38
CA LEU A 120 -8.09 -10.09 -6.66
C LEU A 120 -6.75 -9.51 -7.12
N THR A 121 -5.91 -10.33 -7.75
CA THR A 121 -4.81 -9.80 -8.57
C THR A 121 -5.36 -9.17 -9.84
N LEU A 122 -4.55 -8.35 -10.52
CA LEU A 122 -4.99 -7.73 -11.77
C LEU A 122 -5.42 -8.77 -12.81
N GLU A 123 -4.66 -9.85 -12.95
CA GLU A 123 -4.94 -10.94 -13.89
C GLU A 123 -6.27 -11.64 -13.58
N THR A 124 -6.50 -11.91 -12.29
CA THR A 124 -7.76 -12.53 -11.85
C THR A 124 -8.94 -11.58 -12.07
N ALA A 125 -8.76 -10.29 -11.79
CA ALA A 125 -9.78 -9.27 -12.05
C ALA A 125 -10.11 -9.15 -13.54
N GLN A 126 -9.09 -9.15 -14.42
CA GLN A 126 -9.27 -9.17 -15.87
C GLN A 126 -10.00 -10.43 -16.35
N TYR A 127 -9.67 -11.59 -15.79
CA TYR A 127 -10.38 -12.84 -16.11
C TYR A 127 -11.88 -12.75 -15.76
N TYR A 128 -12.23 -12.29 -14.56
CA TYR A 128 -13.62 -12.12 -14.19
C TYR A 128 -14.31 -11.02 -15.01
N MET A 129 -13.62 -9.94 -15.31
CA MET A 129 -14.15 -8.88 -16.18
C MET A 129 -14.45 -9.42 -17.58
N ALA A 130 -13.57 -10.22 -18.16
CA ALA A 130 -13.81 -10.87 -19.43
C ALA A 130 -15.08 -11.73 -19.41
N ARG A 131 -15.27 -12.52 -18.35
CA ARG A 131 -16.47 -13.37 -18.20
C ARG A 131 -17.77 -12.58 -18.09
N LEU A 132 -17.73 -11.39 -17.49
CA LEU A 132 -18.90 -10.51 -17.36
C LEU A 132 -19.20 -9.73 -18.65
N VAL A 133 -18.17 -9.26 -19.33
CA VAL A 133 -18.32 -8.36 -20.50
C VAL A 133 -18.50 -9.15 -21.79
N HIS A 134 -17.93 -10.34 -21.92
CA HIS A 134 -18.00 -11.13 -23.16
C HIS A 134 -19.45 -11.41 -23.62
N PRO A 135 -20.38 -11.84 -22.76
CA PRO A 135 -21.79 -12.01 -23.17
C PRO A 135 -22.46 -10.70 -23.60
N LEU A 136 -22.04 -9.57 -23.06
CA LEU A 136 -22.57 -8.25 -23.45
C LEU A 136 -22.07 -7.84 -24.84
N LEU A 137 -20.81 -8.14 -25.16
CA LEU A 137 -20.27 -7.92 -26.52
C LEU A 137 -21.03 -8.73 -27.55
N ASP A 138 -21.39 -9.97 -27.24
CA ASP A 138 -22.16 -10.84 -28.12
C ASP A 138 -23.62 -10.36 -28.30
N GLN A 139 -24.12 -9.52 -27.39
CA GLN A 139 -25.42 -8.85 -27.46
C GLN A 139 -25.36 -7.49 -28.18
N GLY A 140 -24.20 -7.08 -28.70
CA GLY A 140 -24.03 -5.82 -29.42
C GLY A 140 -23.68 -4.61 -28.54
N TYR A 141 -23.40 -4.81 -27.26
CA TYR A 141 -22.87 -3.72 -26.41
C TYR A 141 -21.44 -3.38 -26.86
N PHE A 142 -21.08 -2.11 -26.80
CA PHE A 142 -19.76 -1.61 -27.20
C PHE A 142 -19.43 -1.75 -28.68
N GLU A 143 -20.38 -1.88 -29.59
CA GLU A 143 -20.16 -2.00 -31.04
C GLU A 143 -19.34 -0.84 -31.63
N SER A 144 -19.49 0.36 -31.06
CA SER A 144 -18.73 1.55 -31.48
C SER A 144 -17.26 1.55 -30.98
N VAL A 145 -16.89 0.59 -30.13
CA VAL A 145 -15.56 0.53 -29.54
C VAL A 145 -14.66 -0.39 -30.35
N THR A 146 -13.68 0.18 -31.04
CA THR A 146 -12.78 -0.51 -31.99
C THR A 146 -11.45 -0.96 -31.37
N ILE A 147 -11.37 -1.06 -30.06
CA ILE A 147 -10.14 -1.48 -29.36
C ILE A 147 -10.12 -3.00 -29.13
N ASP A 148 -8.93 -3.55 -28.88
CA ASP A 148 -8.76 -4.95 -28.48
C ASP A 148 -9.55 -5.25 -27.18
N ARG A 149 -10.13 -6.47 -27.11
CA ARG A 149 -10.98 -6.89 -25.97
C ARG A 149 -10.25 -6.83 -24.64
N ASN A 150 -8.98 -7.23 -24.58
CA ASN A 150 -8.21 -7.19 -23.32
C ASN A 150 -7.98 -5.76 -22.87
N ARG A 151 -7.77 -4.85 -23.82
CA ARG A 151 -7.65 -3.42 -23.56
C ARG A 151 -8.98 -2.83 -23.07
N LEU A 152 -10.10 -3.26 -23.62
CA LEU A 152 -11.43 -2.86 -23.12
C LEU A 152 -11.64 -3.29 -21.67
N TYR A 153 -11.35 -4.55 -21.33
CA TYR A 153 -11.48 -5.05 -19.96
C TYR A 153 -10.60 -4.27 -18.98
N SER A 154 -9.36 -3.99 -19.39
CA SER A 154 -8.44 -3.18 -18.58
C SER A 154 -8.93 -1.76 -18.36
N GLN A 155 -9.52 -1.12 -19.37
CA GLN A 155 -10.07 0.23 -19.26
C GLN A 155 -11.31 0.26 -18.34
N ILE A 156 -12.19 -0.74 -18.43
CA ILE A 156 -13.33 -0.85 -17.53
C ILE A 156 -12.85 -0.98 -16.07
N LEU A 157 -11.88 -1.86 -15.80
CA LEU A 157 -11.31 -2.04 -14.46
C LEU A 157 -10.65 -0.76 -13.94
N ASP A 158 -9.90 -0.06 -14.79
CA ASP A 158 -9.23 1.18 -14.44
C ASP A 158 -10.26 2.28 -14.09
N ASN A 159 -11.34 2.41 -14.86
CA ASN A 159 -12.41 3.35 -14.59
C ASN A 159 -13.16 3.03 -13.29
N LEU A 160 -13.46 1.76 -13.03
CA LEU A 160 -14.06 1.32 -11.77
C LEU A 160 -13.14 1.63 -10.58
N SER A 161 -11.83 1.37 -10.72
CA SER A 161 -10.85 1.67 -9.69
C SER A 161 -10.73 3.17 -9.42
N LYS A 162 -10.71 3.99 -10.47
CA LYS A 162 -10.68 5.46 -10.34
C LYS A 162 -11.95 6.00 -9.67
N ALA A 163 -13.10 5.47 -10.03
CA ALA A 163 -14.36 5.83 -9.41
C ALA A 163 -14.36 5.50 -7.91
N ALA A 164 -13.88 4.31 -7.55
CA ALA A 164 -13.76 3.88 -6.15
C ALA A 164 -12.85 4.79 -5.32
N VAL A 165 -11.69 5.20 -5.87
CA VAL A 165 -10.73 6.09 -5.19
C VAL A 165 -11.35 7.45 -4.83
N VAL A 166 -12.22 7.98 -5.68
CA VAL A 166 -12.89 9.28 -5.44
C VAL A 166 -14.27 9.13 -4.78
N GLY A 167 -14.67 7.92 -4.40
CA GLY A 167 -15.98 7.66 -3.80
C GLY A 167 -17.15 7.85 -4.77
N PHE A 168 -16.90 7.76 -6.09
CA PHE A 168 -17.93 7.89 -7.08
C PHE A 168 -18.71 6.58 -7.23
N PRO A 169 -20.06 6.58 -7.14
CA PRO A 169 -20.85 5.36 -7.24
C PRO A 169 -20.64 4.66 -8.60
N TYR A 170 -20.31 3.40 -8.58
CA TYR A 170 -20.06 2.62 -9.81
C TYR A 170 -21.30 2.57 -10.73
N THR A 171 -22.51 2.65 -10.18
CA THR A 171 -23.77 2.69 -10.92
C THR A 171 -23.99 3.98 -11.71
N GLU A 172 -23.23 5.02 -11.41
CA GLU A 172 -23.27 6.31 -12.10
C GLU A 172 -22.19 6.45 -13.19
N ILE A 173 -21.28 5.48 -13.28
CA ILE A 173 -20.25 5.45 -14.33
C ILE A 173 -20.94 5.31 -15.69
N GLY A 174 -20.67 6.24 -16.60
CA GLY A 174 -21.27 6.27 -17.93
C GLY A 174 -22.56 7.09 -18.06
N LYS A 175 -23.18 7.53 -16.97
CA LYS A 175 -24.39 8.41 -17.07
C LYS A 175 -24.06 9.87 -17.44
N ARG A 176 -22.79 10.24 -17.43
CA ARG A 176 -22.29 11.59 -17.75
C ARG A 176 -21.58 11.69 -19.10
N LEU A 177 -21.72 10.68 -19.96
CA LEU A 177 -21.19 10.68 -21.32
C LEU A 177 -22.24 11.17 -22.30
#